data_807a504d45f6991d6f802561d168dced
#
_entry.id   807a504d45f6991d6f802561d168dced
#
_cell.length_a   1.000
_cell.length_b   1.000
_cell.length_c   1.000
_cell.angle_alpha   90.00
_cell.angle_beta   90.00
_cell.angle_gamma   90.00
#
_symmetry.space_group_name_H-M   'P 1'
#
loop_
_entity.id
_entity.type
_entity.pdbx_description
1 polymer ?
#
loop_
_entity_poly.entity_id
_entity_poly.type
_entity_poly.pdbx_seq_one_letter_code
_entity_poly.pdbx_strand_id
1 'polypeptide(L)'
;MNMNEKQTILIVDDSKFNRDILKEILGETYHYLEAENGNQAIQLVGDNLGIDLILLDIHMPQMDGFEVLEMMNKSQCINETPVIMISSEESVTMMRKAYEMGITDYITRPFDTVIVKKRVQNTLDLYINQKRLINVVVDQVYEKAENNNIMIRILSNVLGSRNSESSEHILHIRTATELMPVSYTHLTLP
;
A
#
# COMPACT_ATOMS: atom_id res chain seq x y z
N MET A 1 -14.84 5.12 -1.69
CA MET A 1 -14.53 3.79 -2.27
C MET A 1 -15.86 3.04 -2.45
N ASN A 2 -16.24 2.72 -3.69
CA ASN A 2 -17.45 1.96 -3.97
C ASN A 2 -17.33 0.57 -3.35
N MET A 3 -18.28 0.16 -2.51
CA MET A 3 -18.32 -1.14 -1.83
C MET A 3 -18.55 -2.34 -2.77
N ASN A 4 -18.37 -2.18 -4.07
CA ASN A 4 -18.64 -3.20 -5.09
C ASN A 4 -17.46 -3.48 -6.04
N GLU A 5 -16.28 -2.97 -5.76
CA GLU A 5 -15.09 -3.22 -6.58
C GLU A 5 -14.37 -4.46 -6.04
N LYS A 6 -14.25 -5.49 -6.89
CA LYS A 6 -13.52 -6.72 -6.53
C LYS A 6 -12.05 -6.39 -6.31
N GLN A 7 -11.47 -6.93 -5.25
CA GLN A 7 -10.03 -6.83 -4.99
C GLN A 7 -9.23 -7.54 -6.06
N THR A 8 -8.08 -6.97 -6.42
CA THR A 8 -7.20 -7.50 -7.46
C THR A 8 -6.03 -8.28 -6.84
N ILE A 9 -5.91 -9.55 -7.20
CA ILE A 9 -4.80 -10.42 -6.77
C ILE A 9 -3.90 -10.70 -7.98
N LEU A 10 -2.62 -10.36 -7.87
CA LEU A 10 -1.60 -10.76 -8.84
C LEU A 10 -1.04 -12.14 -8.44
N ILE A 11 -1.18 -13.12 -9.32
CA ILE A 11 -0.61 -14.47 -9.13
C ILE A 11 0.63 -14.59 -10.03
N VAL A 12 1.78 -14.80 -9.40
CA VAL A 12 3.09 -14.90 -10.06
C VAL A 12 3.64 -16.31 -9.85
N ASP A 13 3.64 -17.11 -10.90
CA ASP A 13 4.11 -18.50 -10.89
C ASP A 13 4.37 -18.92 -12.35
N ASP A 14 5.46 -19.58 -12.65
CA ASP A 14 5.80 -20.00 -14.02
C ASP A 14 4.87 -21.13 -14.53
N SER A 15 4.30 -21.92 -13.61
CA SER A 15 3.35 -22.98 -13.91
C SER A 15 1.92 -22.46 -14.05
N LYS A 16 1.39 -22.50 -15.26
CA LYS A 16 -0.04 -22.20 -15.48
C LYS A 16 -0.95 -23.05 -14.61
N PHE A 17 -0.61 -24.33 -14.40
CA PHE A 17 -1.38 -25.25 -13.55
C PHE A 17 -1.51 -24.74 -12.11
N ASN A 18 -0.43 -24.22 -11.53
CA ASN A 18 -0.44 -23.66 -10.18
C ASN A 18 -1.31 -22.40 -10.11
N ARG A 19 -1.21 -21.50 -11.12
CA ARG A 19 -2.04 -20.31 -11.20
C ARG A 19 -3.53 -20.67 -11.28
N ASP A 20 -3.88 -21.67 -12.09
CA ASP A 20 -5.27 -22.14 -12.23
C ASP A 20 -5.79 -22.77 -10.93
N ILE A 21 -4.99 -23.57 -10.21
CA ILE A 21 -5.35 -24.11 -8.90
C ILE A 21 -5.61 -22.97 -7.89
N LEU A 22 -4.76 -21.97 -7.82
CA LEU A 22 -4.95 -20.84 -6.90
C LEU A 22 -6.25 -20.08 -7.20
N LYS A 23 -6.56 -19.85 -8.48
CA LYS A 23 -7.82 -19.23 -8.89
C LYS A 23 -9.03 -20.10 -8.52
N GLU A 24 -8.94 -21.42 -8.72
CA GLU A 24 -10.00 -22.36 -8.32
C GLU A 24 -10.20 -22.35 -6.79
N ILE A 25 -9.12 -22.40 -6.02
CA ILE A 25 -9.18 -22.31 -4.56
C ILE A 25 -9.84 -21.02 -4.11
N LEU A 26 -9.43 -19.87 -4.64
CA LEU A 26 -9.89 -18.55 -4.19
C LEU A 26 -11.29 -18.19 -4.74
N GLY A 27 -11.69 -18.77 -5.87
CA GLY A 27 -13.00 -18.59 -6.49
C GLY A 27 -13.15 -17.27 -7.26
N GLU A 28 -14.39 -16.91 -7.56
CA GLU A 28 -14.70 -15.75 -8.42
C GLU A 28 -14.85 -14.43 -7.66
N THR A 29 -14.49 -14.41 -6.38
CA THR A 29 -14.65 -13.22 -5.52
C THR A 29 -13.68 -12.09 -5.88
N TYR A 30 -12.53 -12.44 -6.43
CA TYR A 30 -11.42 -11.54 -6.75
C TYR A 30 -11.28 -11.31 -8.26
N HIS A 31 -10.61 -10.23 -8.62
CA HIS A 31 -10.07 -10.03 -9.96
C HIS A 31 -8.64 -10.56 -9.99
N TYR A 32 -8.27 -11.31 -11.03
CA TYR A 32 -6.94 -11.93 -11.11
C TYR A 32 -6.11 -11.33 -12.22
N LEU A 33 -4.88 -10.96 -11.89
CA LEU A 33 -3.80 -10.70 -12.83
C LEU A 33 -2.81 -11.87 -12.74
N GLU A 34 -2.18 -12.22 -13.84
CA GLU A 34 -1.25 -13.34 -13.90
C GLU A 34 0.09 -12.88 -14.47
N ALA A 35 1.18 -13.38 -13.87
CA ALA A 35 2.54 -13.24 -14.39
C ALA A 35 3.23 -14.61 -14.40
N GLU A 36 3.97 -14.90 -15.45
CA GLU A 36 4.67 -16.19 -15.64
C GLU A 36 6.14 -16.13 -15.19
N ASN A 37 6.63 -14.96 -14.80
CA ASN A 37 7.99 -14.74 -14.32
C ASN A 37 8.07 -13.41 -13.57
N GLY A 38 9.20 -13.20 -12.88
CA GLY A 38 9.41 -11.99 -12.09
C GLY A 38 9.43 -10.70 -12.90
N ASN A 39 9.90 -10.72 -14.15
CA ASN A 39 9.93 -9.52 -15.00
C ASN A 39 8.52 -9.02 -15.33
N GLN A 40 7.60 -9.94 -15.69
CA GLN A 40 6.20 -9.59 -15.90
C GLN A 40 5.54 -9.09 -14.61
N ALA A 41 5.86 -9.70 -13.46
CA ALA A 41 5.35 -9.26 -12.17
C ALA A 41 5.75 -7.80 -11.87
N ILE A 42 7.03 -7.46 -12.02
CA ILE A 42 7.52 -6.09 -11.81
C ILE A 42 6.87 -5.10 -12.78
N GLN A 43 6.67 -5.47 -14.04
CA GLN A 43 5.98 -4.62 -15.00
C GLN A 43 4.54 -4.35 -14.57
N LEU A 44 3.76 -5.39 -14.19
CA LEU A 44 2.37 -5.23 -13.75
C LEU A 44 2.26 -4.39 -12.46
N VAL A 45 3.21 -4.54 -11.54
CA VAL A 45 3.30 -3.71 -10.32
C VAL A 45 3.61 -2.26 -10.69
N GLY A 46 4.51 -2.04 -11.64
CA GLY A 46 4.90 -0.69 -12.10
C GLY A 46 3.78 0.03 -12.87
N ASP A 47 2.91 -0.70 -13.56
CA ASP A 47 1.75 -0.15 -14.27
C ASP A 47 0.63 0.36 -13.33
N ASN A 48 0.81 0.22 -12.02
CA ASN A 48 -0.07 0.70 -10.95
C ASN A 48 -1.55 0.28 -11.14
N LEU A 49 -1.77 -0.99 -11.44
CA LEU A 49 -3.08 -1.58 -11.77
C LEU A 49 -3.99 -1.81 -10.55
N GLY A 50 -3.74 -1.15 -9.42
CA GLY A 50 -4.55 -1.30 -8.20
C GLY A 50 -4.46 -2.72 -7.62
N ILE A 51 -3.27 -3.32 -7.59
CA ILE A 51 -3.04 -4.66 -7.04
C ILE A 51 -3.16 -4.59 -5.52
N ASP A 52 -4.08 -5.40 -4.95
CA ASP A 52 -4.33 -5.45 -3.51
C ASP A 52 -3.52 -6.54 -2.80
N LEU A 53 -3.05 -7.55 -3.53
CA LEU A 53 -2.24 -8.66 -3.00
C LEU A 53 -1.42 -9.30 -4.10
N ILE A 54 -0.20 -9.73 -3.78
CA ILE A 54 0.63 -10.54 -4.67
C ILE A 54 0.82 -11.92 -4.05
N LEU A 55 0.51 -12.97 -4.80
CA LEU A 55 0.89 -14.36 -4.53
C LEU A 55 2.11 -14.66 -5.39
N LEU A 56 3.28 -14.84 -4.77
CA LEU A 56 4.57 -14.87 -5.44
C LEU A 56 5.28 -16.22 -5.22
N ASP A 57 5.46 -16.97 -6.29
CA ASP A 57 6.30 -18.16 -6.24
C ASP A 57 7.79 -17.80 -6.09
N ILE A 58 8.51 -18.62 -5.33
CA ILE A 58 9.96 -18.46 -5.14
C ILE A 58 10.71 -18.90 -6.40
N HIS A 59 10.38 -20.09 -6.91
CA HIS A 59 11.18 -20.75 -7.93
C HIS A 59 10.64 -20.51 -9.33
N MET A 60 11.10 -19.45 -9.96
CA MET A 60 10.74 -19.10 -11.33
C MET A 60 12.00 -18.91 -12.19
N PRO A 61 11.91 -19.19 -13.52
CA PRO A 61 13.00 -18.92 -14.44
C PRO A 61 13.23 -17.43 -14.64
N GLN A 62 14.44 -17.04 -14.98
CA GLN A 62 14.91 -15.68 -15.30
C GLN A 62 15.03 -14.74 -14.08
N MET A 63 13.99 -14.62 -13.29
CA MET A 63 13.94 -13.79 -12.09
C MET A 63 13.14 -14.54 -11.03
N ASP A 64 13.78 -14.91 -9.93
CA ASP A 64 13.15 -15.62 -8.82
C ASP A 64 12.31 -14.68 -7.93
N GLY A 65 11.53 -15.27 -7.01
CA GLY A 65 10.66 -14.51 -6.11
C GLY A 65 11.44 -13.60 -5.15
N PHE A 66 12.66 -13.95 -4.77
CA PHE A 66 13.49 -13.09 -3.92
C PHE A 66 14.03 -11.88 -4.68
N GLU A 67 14.38 -12.04 -5.96
CA GLU A 67 14.79 -10.93 -6.83
C GLU A 67 13.62 -9.96 -7.07
N VAL A 68 12.39 -10.48 -7.23
CA VAL A 68 11.18 -9.66 -7.31
C VAL A 68 10.99 -8.84 -6.03
N LEU A 69 11.11 -9.46 -4.84
CA LEU A 69 11.02 -8.76 -3.55
C LEU A 69 12.09 -7.69 -3.40
N GLU A 70 13.32 -7.97 -3.83
CA GLU A 70 14.41 -7.00 -3.79
C GLU A 70 14.10 -5.75 -4.64
N MET A 71 13.55 -5.96 -5.84
CA MET A 71 13.12 -4.84 -6.69
C MET A 71 11.95 -4.06 -6.10
N MET A 72 10.95 -4.74 -5.53
CA MET A 72 9.83 -4.10 -4.84
C MET A 72 10.29 -3.29 -3.62
N ASN A 73 11.28 -3.78 -2.86
CA ASN A 73 11.89 -3.06 -1.75
C ASN A 73 12.61 -1.79 -2.23
N LYS A 74 13.40 -1.88 -3.31
CA LYS A 74 14.11 -0.72 -3.89
C LYS A 74 13.16 0.37 -4.37
N SER A 75 12.00 0.00 -4.91
CA SER A 75 10.96 0.93 -5.36
C SER A 75 9.97 1.33 -4.26
N GLN A 76 10.10 0.81 -3.04
CA GLN A 76 9.19 0.96 -1.90
C GLN A 76 7.76 0.44 -2.13
N CYS A 77 7.48 -0.21 -3.24
CA CYS A 77 6.15 -0.78 -3.55
C CYS A 77 5.71 -1.87 -2.56
N ILE A 78 6.65 -2.53 -1.89
CA ILE A 78 6.34 -3.57 -0.88
C ILE A 78 5.56 -3.02 0.32
N ASN A 79 5.71 -1.72 0.62
CA ASN A 79 4.99 -1.07 1.71
C ASN A 79 3.52 -0.80 1.37
N GLU A 80 3.19 -0.77 0.07
CA GLU A 80 1.85 -0.44 -0.42
C GLU A 80 1.03 -1.67 -0.79
N THR A 81 1.71 -2.78 -1.18
CA THR A 81 1.07 -4.00 -1.65
C THR A 81 1.60 -5.21 -0.90
N PRO A 82 0.77 -5.93 -0.12
CA PRO A 82 1.18 -7.12 0.61
C PRO A 82 1.60 -8.24 -0.32
N VAL A 83 2.59 -9.00 0.10
CA VAL A 83 3.09 -10.17 -0.62
C VAL A 83 2.96 -11.41 0.24
N ILE A 84 2.32 -12.46 -0.29
CA ILE A 84 2.36 -13.81 0.25
C ILE A 84 3.28 -14.64 -0.64
N MET A 85 4.35 -15.15 -0.05
CA MET A 85 5.30 -15.97 -0.78
C MET A 85 4.86 -17.42 -0.82
N ILE A 86 5.06 -18.09 -1.94
CA ILE A 86 4.68 -19.50 -2.15
C ILE A 86 5.95 -20.32 -2.40
N SER A 87 6.05 -21.50 -1.77
CA SER A 87 7.19 -22.39 -1.96
C SER A 87 6.80 -23.87 -1.90
N SER A 88 7.52 -24.70 -2.61
CA SER A 88 7.50 -26.15 -2.45
C SER A 88 8.42 -26.65 -1.34
N GLU A 89 9.27 -25.80 -0.79
CA GLU A 89 10.24 -26.19 0.24
C GLU A 89 9.83 -25.66 1.63
N GLU A 90 9.85 -26.54 2.62
CA GLU A 90 9.67 -26.19 4.04
C GLU A 90 11.00 -25.75 4.69
N SER A 91 11.76 -24.90 4.02
CA SER A 91 13.02 -24.42 4.57
C SER A 91 12.80 -23.25 5.52
N VAL A 92 13.04 -23.45 6.80
CA VAL A 92 12.98 -22.40 7.82
C VAL A 92 13.90 -21.22 7.49
N THR A 93 15.04 -21.50 6.87
CA THR A 93 16.01 -20.46 6.46
C THR A 93 15.45 -19.58 5.35
N MET A 94 14.81 -20.17 4.33
CA MET A 94 14.18 -19.42 3.25
C MET A 94 12.99 -18.62 3.74
N MET A 95 12.17 -19.22 4.60
CA MET A 95 11.03 -18.54 5.22
C MET A 95 11.49 -17.32 6.04
N ARG A 96 12.53 -17.47 6.87
CA ARG A 96 13.11 -16.36 7.64
C ARG A 96 13.60 -15.25 6.73
N LYS A 97 14.38 -15.58 5.69
CA LYS A 97 14.85 -14.62 4.69
C LYS A 97 13.69 -13.85 4.05
N ALA A 98 12.63 -14.54 3.68
CA ALA A 98 11.46 -13.91 3.07
C ALA A 98 10.79 -12.90 4.02
N TYR A 99 10.58 -13.25 5.30
CA TYR A 99 10.05 -12.31 6.30
C TYR A 99 10.97 -11.12 6.55
N GLU A 100 12.29 -11.33 6.60
CA GLU A 100 13.27 -10.23 6.71
C GLU A 100 13.22 -9.28 5.51
N MET A 101 12.81 -9.77 4.34
CA MET A 101 12.59 -8.96 3.14
C MET A 101 11.21 -8.29 3.07
N GLY A 102 10.37 -8.47 4.09
CA GLY A 102 9.12 -7.72 4.23
C GLY A 102 7.87 -8.40 3.66
N ILE A 103 7.88 -9.71 3.43
CA ILE A 103 6.65 -10.41 3.07
C ILE A 103 5.64 -10.39 4.22
N THR A 104 4.38 -10.45 3.88
CA THR A 104 3.29 -10.47 4.87
C THR A 104 3.04 -11.88 5.39
N ASP A 105 3.11 -12.89 4.52
CA ASP A 105 2.85 -14.28 4.88
C ASP A 105 3.52 -15.27 3.90
N TYR A 106 3.46 -16.56 4.22
CA TYR A 106 4.14 -17.63 3.48
C TYR A 106 3.22 -18.84 3.35
N ILE A 107 3.08 -19.41 2.15
CA ILE A 107 2.28 -20.60 1.86
C ILE A 107 3.19 -21.70 1.32
N THR A 108 3.06 -22.89 1.88
CA THR A 108 3.76 -24.10 1.40
C THR A 108 2.89 -24.92 0.47
N ARG A 109 3.51 -25.60 -0.49
CA ARG A 109 2.88 -26.65 -1.29
C ARG A 109 3.05 -28.02 -0.61
N PRO A 110 2.06 -28.94 -0.73
CA PRO A 110 0.84 -28.82 -1.54
C PRO A 110 -0.17 -27.85 -0.91
N PHE A 111 -0.98 -27.22 -1.76
CA PHE A 111 -1.95 -26.22 -1.31
C PHE A 111 -3.08 -26.86 -0.48
N ASP A 112 -3.24 -26.41 0.75
CA ASP A 112 -4.44 -26.63 1.53
C ASP A 112 -5.45 -25.50 1.25
N THR A 113 -6.62 -25.88 0.73
CA THR A 113 -7.67 -24.95 0.32
C THR A 113 -8.12 -24.01 1.45
N VAL A 114 -8.23 -24.52 2.68
CA VAL A 114 -8.68 -23.73 3.83
C VAL A 114 -7.59 -22.76 4.26
N ILE A 115 -6.34 -23.21 4.31
CA ILE A 115 -5.19 -22.39 4.70
C ILE A 115 -4.97 -21.26 3.69
N VAL A 116 -4.94 -21.57 2.39
CA VAL A 116 -4.77 -20.57 1.33
C VAL A 116 -5.84 -19.48 1.43
N LYS A 117 -7.13 -19.88 1.47
CA LYS A 117 -8.25 -18.93 1.60
C LYS A 117 -8.11 -18.03 2.83
N LYS A 118 -7.79 -18.61 3.98
CA LYS A 118 -7.68 -17.86 5.23
C LYS A 118 -6.50 -16.88 5.23
N ARG A 119 -5.34 -17.29 4.73
CA ARG A 119 -4.16 -16.40 4.66
C ARG A 119 -4.41 -15.24 3.71
N VAL A 120 -4.96 -15.49 2.52
CA VAL A 120 -5.32 -14.44 1.56
C VAL A 120 -6.35 -13.48 2.17
N GLN A 121 -7.44 -13.99 2.74
CA GLN A 121 -8.49 -13.16 3.33
C GLN A 121 -7.95 -12.33 4.49
N ASN A 122 -7.23 -12.93 5.44
CA ASN A 122 -6.67 -12.22 6.59
C ASN A 122 -5.71 -11.10 6.16
N THR A 123 -4.86 -11.37 5.16
CA THR A 123 -3.92 -10.38 4.63
C THR A 123 -4.67 -9.21 4.00
N LEU A 124 -5.65 -9.48 3.14
CA LEU A 124 -6.46 -8.44 2.50
C LEU A 124 -7.23 -7.60 3.53
N ASP A 125 -7.88 -8.25 4.48
CA ASP A 125 -8.63 -7.55 5.55
C ASP A 125 -7.73 -6.65 6.39
N LEU A 126 -6.53 -7.11 6.74
CA LEU A 126 -5.54 -6.33 7.49
C LEU A 126 -5.14 -5.06 6.71
N TYR A 127 -4.77 -5.20 5.45
CA TYR A 127 -4.32 -4.08 4.62
C TYR A 127 -5.43 -3.08 4.30
N ILE A 128 -6.65 -3.55 4.05
CA ILE A 128 -7.81 -2.66 3.87
C ILE A 128 -8.07 -1.83 5.12
N ASN A 129 -8.07 -2.47 6.28
CA ASN A 129 -8.30 -1.77 7.55
C ASN A 129 -7.17 -0.76 7.82
N GLN A 130 -5.93 -1.11 7.53
CA GLN A 130 -4.79 -0.20 7.66
C GLN A 130 -4.92 1.02 6.71
N LYS A 131 -5.24 0.81 5.42
CA LYS A 131 -5.50 1.90 4.46
C LYS A 131 -6.65 2.80 4.92
N ARG A 132 -7.74 2.22 5.46
CA ARG A 132 -8.87 3.00 6.02
C ARG A 132 -8.44 3.86 7.19
N LEU A 133 -7.68 3.32 8.14
CA LEU A 133 -7.17 4.07 9.29
C LEU A 133 -6.27 5.25 8.85
N ILE A 134 -5.38 5.01 7.91
CA ILE A 134 -4.53 6.07 7.35
C ILE A 134 -5.38 7.18 6.74
N ASN A 135 -6.38 6.85 5.93
CA ASN A 135 -7.25 7.85 5.31
C ASN A 135 -8.02 8.67 6.36
N VAL A 136 -8.58 8.02 7.40
CA VAL A 136 -9.26 8.73 8.50
C VAL A 136 -8.31 9.69 9.22
N VAL A 137 -7.08 9.27 9.49
CA VAL A 137 -6.08 10.14 10.14
C VAL A 137 -5.71 11.32 9.23
N VAL A 138 -5.51 11.06 7.94
CA VAL A 138 -5.21 12.11 6.95
C VAL A 138 -6.36 13.13 6.89
N ASP A 139 -7.60 12.68 6.78
CA ASP A 139 -8.78 13.56 6.75
C ASP A 139 -8.88 14.42 8.03
N GLN A 140 -8.66 13.82 9.21
CA GLN A 140 -8.66 14.57 10.48
C GLN A 140 -7.53 15.63 10.57
N VAL A 141 -6.36 15.31 10.02
CA VAL A 141 -5.24 16.27 9.97
C VAL A 141 -5.59 17.44 9.04
N TYR A 142 -6.18 17.17 7.87
CA TYR A 142 -6.64 18.21 6.95
C TYR A 142 -7.71 19.11 7.57
N GLU A 143 -8.75 18.54 8.21
CA GLU A 143 -9.79 19.32 8.90
C GLU A 143 -9.22 20.22 10.01
N LYS A 144 -8.27 19.70 10.81
CA LYS A 144 -7.61 20.50 11.85
C LYS A 144 -6.77 21.63 11.26
N ALA A 145 -6.06 21.39 10.17
CA ALA A 145 -5.25 22.42 9.50
C ALA A 145 -6.15 23.52 8.92
N GLU A 146 -7.26 23.16 8.29
CA GLU A 146 -8.22 24.14 7.78
C GLU A 146 -8.88 24.95 8.87
N ASN A 147 -9.32 24.33 9.97
CA ASN A 147 -9.88 25.00 11.14
C ASN A 147 -8.87 25.96 11.79
N ASN A 148 -7.59 25.60 11.89
CA ASN A 148 -6.54 26.49 12.39
C ASN A 148 -6.35 27.70 11.48
N ASN A 149 -6.35 27.53 10.16
CA ASN A 149 -6.25 28.63 9.21
C ASN A 149 -7.44 29.58 9.29
N ILE A 150 -8.66 29.07 9.46
CA ILE A 150 -9.87 29.87 9.67
C ILE A 150 -9.73 30.69 10.96
N MET A 151 -9.28 30.06 12.05
CA MET A 151 -9.10 30.74 13.34
C MET A 151 -8.06 31.87 13.26
N ILE A 152 -6.93 31.64 12.59
CA ILE A 152 -5.91 32.66 12.32
C ILE A 152 -6.50 33.84 11.54
N ARG A 153 -7.30 33.57 10.50
CA ARG A 153 -7.99 34.61 9.71
C ARG A 153 -8.96 35.42 10.54
N ILE A 154 -9.78 34.76 11.40
CA ILE A 154 -10.70 35.44 12.29
C ILE A 154 -9.94 36.36 13.28
N LEU A 155 -8.91 35.83 13.95
CA LEU A 155 -8.08 36.59 14.88
C LEU A 155 -7.39 37.78 14.20
N SER A 156 -6.86 37.57 12.98
CA SER A 156 -6.25 38.66 12.18
C SER A 156 -7.26 39.78 11.85
N ASN A 157 -8.51 39.38 11.52
CA ASN A 157 -9.59 40.33 11.24
C ASN A 157 -10.02 41.10 12.51
N VAL A 158 -10.15 40.41 13.66
CA VAL A 158 -10.50 41.02 14.94
C VAL A 158 -9.40 42.00 15.45
N LEU A 159 -8.14 41.58 15.31
CA LEU A 159 -6.99 42.44 15.67
C LEU A 159 -6.88 43.62 14.72
N GLY A 160 -7.11 43.42 13.41
CA GLY A 160 -7.08 44.48 12.39
C GLY A 160 -8.18 45.52 12.57
N SER A 161 -9.36 45.14 13.06
CA SER A 161 -10.46 46.05 13.36
C SER A 161 -10.23 46.88 14.64
N ARG A 162 -9.32 46.43 15.51
CA ARG A 162 -8.99 47.17 16.77
C ARG A 162 -7.86 48.18 16.64
N ASN A 163 -6.97 48.01 15.63
CA ASN A 163 -5.82 48.87 15.42
C ASN A 163 -5.83 49.46 14.02
N SER A 164 -6.36 50.66 13.85
CA SER A 164 -6.31 51.39 12.58
C SER A 164 -4.87 51.85 12.18
N GLU A 165 -3.85 51.55 13.00
CA GLU A 165 -2.47 51.97 12.77
C GLU A 165 -1.47 50.84 12.39
N SER A 166 -1.91 49.56 12.29
CA SER A 166 -0.99 48.45 12.01
C SER A 166 -1.36 47.61 10.77
N SER A 167 -1.84 48.26 9.71
CA SER A 167 -2.16 47.61 8.44
C SER A 167 -0.98 46.84 7.81
N GLU A 168 0.24 47.32 7.98
CA GLU A 168 1.45 46.69 7.45
C GLU A 168 1.83 45.37 8.18
N HIS A 169 1.59 45.31 9.50
CA HIS A 169 1.95 44.13 10.29
C HIS A 169 1.00 42.95 10.03
N ILE A 170 -0.27 43.23 9.75
CA ILE A 170 -1.29 42.23 9.40
C ILE A 170 -1.05 41.65 8.00
N LEU A 171 -0.56 42.53 7.09
CA LEU A 171 -0.17 42.07 5.74
C LEU A 171 1.01 41.08 5.79
N HIS A 172 1.99 41.32 6.68
CA HIS A 172 3.13 40.43 6.87
C HIS A 172 2.74 39.06 7.46
N ILE A 173 1.78 38.99 8.40
CA ILE A 173 1.29 37.73 8.96
C ILE A 173 0.50 36.97 7.88
N ARG A 174 -0.28 37.66 7.07
CA ARG A 174 -1.06 37.03 5.97
C ARG A 174 -0.14 36.47 4.89
N THR A 175 0.92 37.21 4.50
CA THR A 175 1.91 36.73 3.53
C THR A 175 2.74 35.55 4.06
N ALA A 176 3.06 35.56 5.37
CA ALA A 176 3.80 34.46 6.00
C ALA A 176 2.97 33.15 6.08
N THR A 177 1.63 33.26 6.29
CA THR A 177 0.74 32.10 6.29
C THR A 177 0.40 31.59 4.89
N GLU A 178 0.38 32.46 3.88
CA GLU A 178 0.19 32.07 2.46
C GLU A 178 1.49 31.50 1.84
N LEU A 179 2.67 31.87 2.37
CA LEU A 179 3.99 31.38 1.94
C LEU A 179 4.49 30.13 2.69
N MET A 180 3.73 29.63 3.68
CA MET A 180 3.99 28.29 4.19
C MET A 180 3.21 27.27 3.32
N PRO A 181 3.80 26.75 2.24
CA PRO A 181 3.27 25.54 1.65
C PRO A 181 3.40 24.49 2.75
N VAL A 182 2.27 23.89 3.14
CA VAL A 182 2.28 22.67 3.94
C VAL A 182 2.94 21.62 3.06
N SER A 183 4.27 21.60 3.03
CA SER A 183 5.07 20.53 2.44
C SER A 183 4.93 19.28 3.30
N TYR A 184 3.74 18.72 3.34
CA TYR A 184 3.52 17.33 3.74
C TYR A 184 3.51 16.45 2.49
N THR A 185 4.58 16.56 1.70
CA THR A 185 4.94 15.49 0.80
C THR A 185 5.91 14.57 1.55
N HIS A 186 5.47 13.35 1.78
CA HIS A 186 6.26 12.23 2.27
C HIS A 186 6.78 12.30 3.71
N LEU A 187 5.92 12.02 4.70
CA LEU A 187 6.37 11.33 5.89
C LEU A 187 6.41 9.83 5.54
N THR A 188 7.51 9.39 4.98
CA THR A 188 7.92 7.99 5.06
C THR A 188 8.28 7.76 6.53
N LEU A 189 7.44 7.05 7.24
CA LEU A 189 7.80 6.47 8.53
C LEU A 189 8.82 5.36 8.27
N PRO A 190 9.84 5.24 9.11
CA PRO A 190 10.87 4.19 9.01
C PRO A 190 10.30 2.80 9.24
#